data_21f62a820ca5d1497dd23cc88ad1de30
#
_entry.id   21f62a820ca5d1497dd23cc88ad1de30
#
_cell.length_a   1.000
_cell.length_b   1.000
_cell.length_c   1.000
_cell.angle_alpha   90.00
_cell.angle_beta   90.00
_cell.angle_gamma   90.00
#
_symmetry.space_group_name_H-M   'P 1'
#
loop_
_entity.id
_entity.type
_entity.pdbx_description
1 polymer ?
#
loop_
_entity_poly.entity_id
_entity_poly.type
_entity_poly.pdbx_seq_one_letter_code
_entity_poly.pdbx_strand_id
1 'polypeptide(L)'
;MNNKPLILITNDDGYAAPGFNALINMVSEFARVVAVAPEIPQSGKSHAITMDHPLFIRKIRQDNNVTIYACSGTPTDCIKLAFDRLLQERPSLTLSGINHGSNSAISVIYSGTIGAAAEASYYGIPAIGLSLIDHNTEADLEATLHYSRKIILDVINRKDLPKPLCLNVNFPTLATDQIKGIKLCRQSRGVWIEEFEQHFDPKGREYYWLGGHFHDREDGDKTETDQWALENGYVSIVPVEMYDMTSYSTLELLKGIIK
;
A
#
# COMPACT_ATOMS: atom_id res chain seq x y z
N MET A 1 28.51 15.10 -5.82
CA MET A 1 27.47 14.57 -4.92
C MET A 1 26.32 14.11 -5.79
N ASN A 2 25.82 12.91 -5.57
CA ASN A 2 24.77 12.31 -6.41
C ASN A 2 23.44 13.05 -6.14
N ASN A 3 22.99 13.88 -7.08
CA ASN A 3 21.85 14.80 -6.91
C ASN A 3 20.48 14.09 -7.03
N LYS A 4 20.46 12.74 -7.01
CA LYS A 4 19.24 11.94 -7.11
C LYS A 4 18.48 11.96 -5.77
N PRO A 5 17.14 12.09 -5.77
CA PRO A 5 16.34 11.99 -4.54
C PRO A 5 16.49 10.62 -3.89
N LEU A 6 16.33 10.55 -2.56
CA LEU A 6 16.23 9.30 -1.83
C LEU A 6 14.77 8.87 -1.76
N ILE A 7 14.48 7.61 -2.10
CA ILE A 7 13.16 6.99 -1.96
C ILE A 7 13.27 5.78 -1.03
N LEU A 8 12.39 5.72 -0.04
CA LEU A 8 12.20 4.54 0.81
C LEU A 8 11.16 3.63 0.16
N ILE A 9 11.45 2.32 0.07
CA ILE A 9 10.51 1.33 -0.50
C ILE A 9 10.28 0.21 0.51
N THR A 10 9.02 -0.21 0.66
CA THR A 10 8.58 -1.37 1.44
C THR A 10 7.48 -2.14 0.70
N ASN A 11 7.02 -3.26 1.25
CA ASN A 11 5.83 -4.00 0.83
C ASN A 11 5.34 -4.91 1.95
N ASP A 12 4.27 -5.68 1.73
CA ASP A 12 3.79 -6.74 2.62
C ASP A 12 3.96 -8.15 2.02
N ASP A 13 4.33 -8.29 0.74
CA ASP A 13 4.60 -9.58 0.09
C ASP A 13 5.99 -10.16 0.40
N GLY A 14 6.86 -9.37 1.04
CA GLY A 14 8.22 -9.75 1.41
C GLY A 14 9.30 -9.30 0.42
N TYR A 15 10.57 -9.31 0.89
CA TYR A 15 11.71 -8.75 0.13
C TYR A 15 12.02 -9.48 -1.19
N ALA A 16 11.59 -10.73 -1.34
CA ALA A 16 11.79 -11.52 -2.55
C ALA A 16 10.66 -11.37 -3.58
N ALA A 17 9.56 -10.68 -3.23
CA ALA A 17 8.39 -10.56 -4.08
C ALA A 17 8.71 -9.92 -5.44
N PRO A 18 8.14 -10.42 -6.56
CA PRO A 18 8.38 -9.88 -7.90
C PRO A 18 8.00 -8.41 -8.02
N GLY A 19 6.82 -8.01 -7.53
CA GLY A 19 6.34 -6.64 -7.56
C GLY A 19 7.25 -5.65 -6.83
N PHE A 20 7.79 -6.06 -5.66
CA PHE A 20 8.75 -5.26 -4.90
C PHE A 20 10.06 -5.04 -5.66
N ASN A 21 10.62 -6.09 -6.23
CA ASN A 21 11.86 -6.01 -6.98
C ASN A 21 11.69 -5.24 -8.29
N ALA A 22 10.57 -5.39 -8.98
CA ALA A 22 10.24 -4.62 -10.18
C ALA A 22 10.15 -3.11 -9.87
N LEU A 23 9.50 -2.74 -8.76
CA LEU A 23 9.41 -1.35 -8.30
C LEU A 23 10.80 -0.77 -7.98
N ILE A 24 11.65 -1.50 -7.24
CA ILE A 24 13.03 -1.09 -6.93
C ILE A 24 13.82 -0.84 -8.21
N ASN A 25 13.76 -1.76 -9.16
CA ASN A 25 14.49 -1.66 -10.42
C ASN A 25 14.08 -0.40 -11.19
N MET A 26 12.78 -0.16 -11.36
CA MET A 26 12.24 1.02 -12.04
C MET A 26 12.64 2.33 -11.34
N VAL A 27 12.53 2.39 -10.01
CA VAL A 27 12.85 3.60 -9.23
C VAL A 27 14.34 3.91 -9.22
N SER A 28 15.21 2.89 -9.22
CA SER A 28 16.68 3.05 -9.20
C SER A 28 17.24 3.76 -10.43
N GLU A 29 16.50 3.81 -11.52
CA GLU A 29 16.91 4.55 -12.72
C GLU A 29 17.02 6.07 -12.47
N PHE A 30 16.15 6.62 -11.63
CA PHE A 30 16.07 8.07 -11.39
C PHE A 30 16.28 8.50 -9.93
N ALA A 31 16.32 7.57 -8.97
CA ALA A 31 16.46 7.84 -7.54
C ALA A 31 17.53 6.94 -6.88
N ARG A 32 17.94 7.30 -5.66
CA ARG A 32 18.60 6.39 -4.73
C ARG A 32 17.51 5.67 -3.94
N VAL A 33 17.69 4.39 -3.67
CA VAL A 33 16.71 3.53 -3.03
C VAL A 33 17.27 2.93 -1.73
N VAL A 34 16.56 3.11 -0.65
CA VAL A 34 16.64 2.24 0.53
C VAL A 34 15.34 1.46 0.59
N ALA A 35 15.45 0.15 0.57
CA ALA A 35 14.30 -0.76 0.58
C ALA A 35 14.36 -1.63 1.84
N VAL A 36 13.27 -1.69 2.58
CA VAL A 36 13.14 -2.49 3.81
C VAL A 36 11.81 -3.23 3.74
N ALA A 37 11.85 -4.55 3.69
CA ALA A 37 10.64 -5.37 3.55
C ALA A 37 10.65 -6.57 4.49
N PRO A 38 9.49 -7.14 4.83
CA PRO A 38 9.38 -8.36 5.61
C PRO A 38 10.16 -9.54 4.99
N GLU A 39 10.68 -10.43 5.85
CA GLU A 39 11.32 -11.68 5.39
C GLU A 39 10.32 -12.66 4.79
N ILE A 40 9.08 -12.65 5.29
CA ILE A 40 7.97 -13.49 4.85
C ILE A 40 6.74 -12.64 4.56
N PRO A 41 5.80 -13.09 3.71
CA PRO A 41 4.56 -12.37 3.44
C PRO A 41 3.77 -12.04 4.71
N GLN A 42 3.21 -10.84 4.75
CA GLN A 42 2.45 -10.26 5.88
C GLN A 42 1.03 -9.79 5.44
N SER A 43 0.44 -10.48 4.46
CA SER A 43 -0.90 -10.12 3.93
C SER A 43 -1.95 -10.08 5.04
N GLY A 44 -2.86 -9.10 4.99
CA GLY A 44 -3.93 -8.94 5.96
C GLY A 44 -3.49 -8.47 7.36
N LYS A 45 -2.25 -7.98 7.51
CA LYS A 45 -1.74 -7.48 8.80
C LYS A 45 -2.09 -6.02 9.09
N SER A 46 -2.76 -5.32 8.16
CA SER A 46 -3.16 -3.94 8.39
C SER A 46 -1.96 -3.05 8.80
N HIS A 47 -2.15 -2.17 9.76
CA HIS A 47 -1.14 -1.29 10.36
C HIS A 47 -0.52 -1.89 11.63
N ALA A 48 -0.38 -3.22 11.69
CA ALA A 48 0.13 -3.91 12.89
C ALA A 48 1.62 -3.63 13.12
N ILE A 49 2.00 -3.56 14.40
CA ILE A 49 3.39 -3.48 14.88
C ILE A 49 3.73 -4.68 15.74
N THR A 50 5.00 -5.05 15.80
CA THR A 50 5.52 -6.15 16.63
C THR A 50 5.99 -5.62 17.97
N MET A 51 5.35 -6.06 19.06
CA MET A 51 5.68 -5.63 20.44
C MET A 51 6.13 -6.76 21.36
N ASP A 52 5.91 -8.00 20.99
CA ASP A 52 6.06 -9.18 21.86
C ASP A 52 7.40 -9.91 21.67
N HIS A 53 8.18 -9.56 20.65
CA HIS A 53 9.50 -10.12 20.38
C HIS A 53 10.42 -9.13 19.66
N PRO A 54 11.76 -9.35 19.70
CA PRO A 54 12.71 -8.46 19.03
C PRO A 54 12.63 -8.59 17.51
N LEU A 55 12.89 -7.46 16.84
CA LEU A 55 13.00 -7.40 15.39
C LEU A 55 14.45 -7.63 14.95
N PHE A 56 14.60 -8.47 13.94
CA PHE A 56 15.89 -8.73 13.30
C PHE A 56 15.90 -8.10 11.91
N ILE A 57 17.05 -7.55 11.52
CA ILE A 57 17.26 -6.97 10.22
C ILE A 57 18.51 -7.52 9.58
N ARG A 58 18.43 -7.84 8.30
CA ARG A 58 19.54 -8.38 7.51
C ARG A 58 19.68 -7.59 6.22
N LYS A 59 20.91 -7.11 5.94
CA LYS A 59 21.20 -6.48 4.66
C LYS A 59 21.29 -7.58 3.58
N ILE A 60 20.47 -7.45 2.55
CA ILE A 60 20.38 -8.41 1.43
C ILE A 60 21.28 -7.99 0.27
N ARG A 61 21.26 -6.69 -0.06
CA ARG A 61 21.98 -6.13 -1.20
C ARG A 61 22.41 -4.70 -0.89
N GLN A 62 23.59 -4.34 -1.38
CA GLN A 62 24.03 -2.96 -1.43
C GLN A 62 24.84 -2.73 -2.69
N ASP A 63 24.45 -1.80 -3.49
CA ASP A 63 25.19 -1.28 -4.64
C ASP A 63 25.14 0.25 -4.65
N ASN A 64 25.61 0.91 -5.74
CA ASN A 64 25.80 2.35 -5.78
C ASN A 64 24.51 3.17 -5.49
N ASN A 65 23.34 2.66 -5.87
CA ASN A 65 22.09 3.40 -5.79
C ASN A 65 21.01 2.68 -4.97
N VAL A 66 21.21 1.40 -4.60
CA VAL A 66 20.18 0.57 -3.98
C VAL A 66 20.75 -0.14 -2.76
N THR A 67 20.06 -0.04 -1.63
CA THR A 67 20.32 -0.88 -0.45
C THR A 67 19.02 -1.56 -0.04
N ILE A 68 19.06 -2.90 0.08
CA ILE A 68 17.89 -3.72 0.44
C ILE A 68 18.14 -4.41 1.77
N TYR A 69 17.15 -4.31 2.65
CA TYR A 69 17.09 -5.00 3.94
C TYR A 69 15.87 -5.91 4.03
N ALA A 70 16.03 -7.07 4.64
CA ALA A 70 14.94 -7.93 5.10
C ALA A 70 14.75 -7.77 6.61
N CYS A 71 13.51 -7.65 7.07
CA CYS A 71 13.13 -7.48 8.47
C CYS A 71 12.21 -8.62 8.90
N SER A 72 12.37 -9.13 10.12
CA SER A 72 11.49 -10.18 10.67
C SER A 72 10.10 -9.69 11.08
N GLY A 73 9.85 -8.38 11.02
CA GLY A 73 8.59 -7.74 11.42
C GLY A 73 7.60 -7.50 10.28
N THR A 74 6.61 -6.69 10.59
CA THR A 74 5.55 -6.23 9.67
C THR A 74 6.06 -5.15 8.70
N PRO A 75 5.28 -4.78 7.66
CA PRO A 75 5.59 -3.62 6.82
C PRO A 75 5.70 -2.30 7.61
N THR A 76 4.86 -2.11 8.61
CA THR A 76 4.92 -0.96 9.52
C THR A 76 6.22 -0.95 10.32
N ASP A 77 6.65 -2.10 10.85
CA ASP A 77 7.94 -2.22 11.55
C ASP A 77 9.11 -1.88 10.62
N CYS A 78 9.05 -2.30 9.36
CA CYS A 78 10.04 -1.96 8.35
C CYS A 78 10.20 -0.44 8.17
N ILE A 79 9.09 0.28 8.10
CA ILE A 79 9.08 1.74 8.02
C ILE A 79 9.66 2.36 9.29
N LYS A 80 9.21 1.94 10.48
CA LYS A 80 9.69 2.47 11.77
C LYS A 80 11.20 2.27 11.92
N LEU A 81 11.70 1.06 11.63
CA LEU A 81 13.14 0.77 11.67
C LEU A 81 13.93 1.57 10.63
N ALA A 82 13.36 1.75 9.42
CA ALA A 82 14.01 2.56 8.41
C ALA A 82 14.23 4.00 8.90
N PHE A 83 13.19 4.66 9.40
CA PHE A 83 13.27 6.03 9.88
C PHE A 83 14.15 6.20 11.12
N ASP A 84 14.10 5.24 12.04
CA ASP A 84 14.84 5.35 13.33
C ASP A 84 16.32 4.95 13.21
N ARG A 85 16.66 3.97 12.37
CA ARG A 85 17.99 3.32 12.40
C ARG A 85 18.74 3.25 11.08
N LEU A 86 18.08 3.25 9.93
CA LEU A 86 18.75 2.92 8.68
C LEU A 86 19.00 4.12 7.78
N LEU A 87 18.07 5.08 7.78
CA LEU A 87 18.18 6.26 6.94
C LEU A 87 19.14 7.26 7.52
N GLN A 88 20.08 7.76 6.69
CA GLN A 88 21.02 8.82 7.04
C GLN A 88 20.48 10.23 6.73
N GLU A 89 19.44 10.30 5.92
CA GLU A 89 18.73 11.50 5.50
C GLU A 89 17.25 11.20 5.29
N ARG A 90 16.39 12.22 5.28
CA ARG A 90 14.96 12.04 5.06
C ARG A 90 14.69 11.70 3.59
N PRO A 91 13.89 10.66 3.29
CA PRO A 91 13.50 10.37 1.91
C PRO A 91 12.56 11.46 1.38
N SER A 92 12.59 11.66 0.08
CA SER A 92 11.68 12.57 -0.62
C SER A 92 10.29 11.96 -0.79
N LEU A 93 10.20 10.63 -0.79
CA LEU A 93 8.97 9.85 -0.98
C LEU A 93 9.16 8.47 -0.35
N THR A 94 8.06 7.90 0.14
CA THR A 94 7.98 6.47 0.50
C THR A 94 7.00 5.76 -0.44
N LEU A 95 7.39 4.57 -0.90
CA LEU A 95 6.56 3.69 -1.71
C LEU A 95 6.32 2.38 -0.96
N SER A 96 5.11 1.88 -1.01
CA SER A 96 4.76 0.56 -0.50
C SER A 96 4.11 -0.27 -1.60
N GLY A 97 4.71 -1.40 -1.96
CA GLY A 97 4.21 -2.28 -3.03
C GLY A 97 5.35 -2.78 -3.95
N ILE A 98 5.05 -3.25 -5.18
CA ILE A 98 3.70 -3.40 -5.76
C ILE A 98 3.04 -4.62 -5.16
N ASN A 99 1.87 -4.45 -4.55
CA ASN A 99 1.06 -5.51 -3.98
C ASN A 99 0.30 -6.26 -5.08
N HIS A 100 0.21 -7.58 -4.96
CA HIS A 100 -0.67 -8.42 -5.77
C HIS A 100 -2.00 -8.62 -5.05
N GLY A 101 -3.04 -7.96 -5.54
CA GLY A 101 -4.37 -7.89 -4.96
C GLY A 101 -4.81 -6.45 -4.70
N SER A 102 -6.12 -6.21 -4.85
CA SER A 102 -6.71 -4.88 -4.68
C SER A 102 -6.69 -4.40 -3.23
N ASN A 103 -6.36 -3.14 -3.03
CA ASN A 103 -6.54 -2.41 -1.78
C ASN A 103 -7.62 -1.31 -1.90
N SER A 104 -8.57 -1.47 -2.84
CA SER A 104 -9.73 -0.58 -3.00
C SER A 104 -10.81 -0.83 -1.95
N ALA A 105 -11.76 0.08 -1.82
CA ALA A 105 -12.89 -0.01 -0.92
C ALA A 105 -12.47 -0.34 0.52
N ILE A 106 -13.16 -1.29 1.19
CA ILE A 106 -12.88 -1.70 2.57
C ILE A 106 -11.50 -2.39 2.72
N SER A 107 -10.94 -2.94 1.64
CA SER A 107 -9.66 -3.64 1.71
C SER A 107 -8.52 -2.75 2.20
N VAL A 108 -8.64 -1.43 2.06
CA VAL A 108 -7.67 -0.46 2.57
C VAL A 108 -7.35 -0.63 4.06
N ILE A 109 -8.35 -0.99 4.90
CA ILE A 109 -8.14 -1.14 6.34
C ILE A 109 -7.41 -2.43 6.74
N TYR A 110 -7.42 -3.45 5.88
CA TYR A 110 -6.74 -4.73 6.11
C TYR A 110 -5.33 -4.76 5.51
N SER A 111 -4.98 -3.76 4.69
CA SER A 111 -3.77 -3.74 3.87
C SER A 111 -2.51 -3.39 4.67
N GLY A 112 -1.53 -4.29 4.64
CA GLY A 112 -0.17 -4.01 5.11
C GLY A 112 0.55 -2.99 4.22
N THR A 113 0.28 -3.03 2.90
CA THR A 113 0.80 -2.06 1.92
C THR A 113 0.38 -0.64 2.29
N ILE A 114 -0.92 -0.41 2.54
CA ILE A 114 -1.44 0.93 2.86
C ILE A 114 -1.09 1.32 4.30
N GLY A 115 -1.08 0.37 5.24
CA GLY A 115 -0.62 0.62 6.62
C GLY A 115 0.81 1.16 6.66
N ALA A 116 1.73 0.57 5.89
CA ALA A 116 3.11 1.04 5.80
C ALA A 116 3.23 2.43 5.13
N ALA A 117 2.45 2.68 4.06
CA ALA A 117 2.41 4.00 3.44
C ALA A 117 1.87 5.07 4.41
N ALA A 118 0.81 4.75 5.14
CA ALA A 118 0.26 5.64 6.17
C ALA A 118 1.27 5.92 7.28
N GLU A 119 1.99 4.90 7.80
CA GLU A 119 3.05 5.09 8.78
C GLU A 119 4.11 6.08 8.29
N ALA A 120 4.60 5.93 7.06
CA ALA A 120 5.58 6.85 6.50
C ALA A 120 5.04 8.29 6.40
N SER A 121 3.75 8.47 6.09
CA SER A 121 3.12 9.78 6.00
C SER A 121 3.13 10.53 7.35
N TYR A 122 3.07 9.81 8.48
CA TYR A 122 3.14 10.39 9.82
C TYR A 122 4.51 11.03 10.14
N TYR A 123 5.56 10.55 9.49
CA TYR A 123 6.88 11.21 9.53
C TYR A 123 6.92 12.48 8.67
N GLY A 124 5.82 12.89 8.04
CA GLY A 124 5.73 14.06 7.16
C GLY A 124 6.36 13.83 5.79
N ILE A 125 6.54 12.59 5.37
CA ILE A 125 7.02 12.20 4.05
C ILE A 125 5.82 11.78 3.20
N PRO A 126 5.63 12.32 1.99
CA PRO A 126 4.61 11.81 1.07
C PRO A 126 4.76 10.30 0.89
N ALA A 127 3.65 9.57 0.86
CA ALA A 127 3.68 8.12 0.75
C ALA A 127 2.64 7.62 -0.26
N ILE A 128 2.98 6.57 -0.99
CA ILE A 128 2.12 5.95 -2.01
C ILE A 128 2.11 4.44 -1.79
N GLY A 129 0.92 3.88 -1.57
CA GLY A 129 0.67 2.44 -1.68
C GLY A 129 0.27 2.09 -3.11
N LEU A 130 0.91 1.09 -3.71
CA LEU A 130 0.75 0.66 -5.09
C LEU A 130 0.25 -0.78 -5.14
N SER A 131 -0.90 -1.04 -5.78
CA SER A 131 -1.55 -2.35 -5.80
C SER A 131 -2.10 -2.68 -7.19
N LEU A 132 -1.69 -3.81 -7.76
CA LEU A 132 -2.32 -4.39 -8.94
C LEU A 132 -3.51 -5.24 -8.49
N ILE A 133 -4.68 -5.11 -9.14
CA ILE A 133 -5.88 -5.86 -8.74
C ILE A 133 -5.82 -7.37 -9.06
N ASP A 134 -4.72 -7.85 -9.59
CA ASP A 134 -4.46 -9.26 -9.86
C ASP A 134 -3.71 -9.94 -8.71
N HIS A 135 -4.21 -11.07 -8.23
CA HIS A 135 -3.56 -11.87 -7.18
C HIS A 135 -2.47 -12.81 -7.71
N ASN A 136 -2.32 -12.93 -9.03
CA ASN A 136 -1.27 -13.74 -9.62
C ASN A 136 0.09 -13.05 -9.50
N THR A 137 1.01 -13.66 -8.78
CA THR A 137 2.38 -13.12 -8.59
C THR A 137 3.21 -13.08 -9.88
N GLU A 138 2.78 -13.81 -10.92
CA GLU A 138 3.39 -13.81 -12.26
C GLU A 138 2.66 -12.85 -13.23
N ALA A 139 1.75 -12.01 -12.73
CA ALA A 139 1.04 -11.04 -13.56
C ALA A 139 2.01 -10.05 -14.23
N ASP A 140 1.66 -9.61 -15.43
CA ASP A 140 2.41 -8.57 -16.14
C ASP A 140 2.32 -7.24 -15.39
N LEU A 141 3.46 -6.66 -15.06
CA LEU A 141 3.59 -5.39 -14.36
C LEU A 141 3.89 -4.20 -15.28
N GLU A 142 3.95 -4.37 -16.60
CA GLU A 142 4.36 -3.31 -17.52
C GLU A 142 3.50 -2.05 -17.37
N ALA A 143 2.19 -2.19 -17.46
CA ALA A 143 1.27 -1.07 -17.30
C ALA A 143 1.32 -0.46 -15.89
N THR A 144 1.41 -1.31 -14.86
CA THR A 144 1.54 -0.88 -13.47
C THR A 144 2.80 -0.04 -13.26
N LEU A 145 3.94 -0.47 -13.76
CA LEU A 145 5.21 0.25 -13.67
C LEU A 145 5.18 1.55 -14.47
N HIS A 146 4.60 1.54 -15.66
CA HIS A 146 4.44 2.73 -16.50
C HIS A 146 3.69 3.86 -15.77
N TYR A 147 2.50 3.54 -15.25
CA TYR A 147 1.68 4.52 -14.53
C TYR A 147 2.23 4.87 -13.14
N SER A 148 2.85 3.91 -12.43
CA SER A 148 3.55 4.18 -11.17
C SER A 148 4.66 5.20 -11.37
N ARG A 149 5.50 5.04 -12.41
CA ARG A 149 6.58 5.99 -12.73
C ARG A 149 6.04 7.40 -12.92
N LYS A 150 4.95 7.55 -13.67
CA LYS A 150 4.30 8.85 -13.91
C LYS A 150 3.84 9.48 -12.59
N ILE A 151 3.07 8.74 -11.78
CA ILE A 151 2.55 9.23 -10.50
C ILE A 151 3.68 9.60 -9.54
N ILE A 152 4.72 8.76 -9.43
CA ILE A 152 5.88 9.00 -8.58
C ILE A 152 6.59 10.30 -8.98
N LEU A 153 6.86 10.51 -10.26
CA LEU A 153 7.54 11.72 -10.75
C LEU A 153 6.67 12.97 -10.56
N ASP A 154 5.37 12.87 -10.76
CA ASP A 154 4.44 13.97 -10.50
C ASP A 154 4.46 14.38 -9.02
N VAL A 155 4.45 13.41 -8.09
CA VAL A 155 4.47 13.67 -6.63
C VAL A 155 5.82 14.26 -6.19
N ILE A 156 6.95 13.70 -6.62
CA ILE A 156 8.29 14.17 -6.22
C ILE A 156 8.55 15.61 -6.67
N ASN A 157 8.05 15.99 -7.83
CA ASN A 157 8.28 17.32 -8.41
C ASN A 157 7.37 18.41 -7.80
N ARG A 158 6.36 18.03 -6.98
CA ARG A 158 5.45 18.98 -6.32
C ARG A 158 5.97 19.37 -4.94
N LYS A 159 5.94 20.67 -4.64
CA LYS A 159 6.32 21.22 -3.33
C LYS A 159 5.12 21.66 -2.49
N ASP A 160 3.97 21.77 -3.11
CA ASP A 160 2.71 22.32 -2.59
C ASP A 160 1.73 21.21 -2.13
N LEU A 161 2.21 19.98 -1.96
CA LEU A 161 1.38 18.87 -1.50
C LEU A 161 1.06 18.99 0.00
N PRO A 162 -0.17 18.62 0.41
CA PRO A 162 -0.53 18.59 1.83
C PRO A 162 0.36 17.63 2.62
N LYS A 163 0.44 17.85 3.94
CA LYS A 163 1.16 16.95 4.86
C LYS A 163 0.28 16.72 6.09
N PRO A 164 0.04 15.47 6.49
CA PRO A 164 0.48 14.21 5.86
C PRO A 164 -0.16 13.98 4.48
N LEU A 165 0.52 13.20 3.62
CA LEU A 165 -0.02 12.74 2.34
C LEU A 165 0.19 11.23 2.21
N CYS A 166 -0.88 10.48 2.12
CA CYS A 166 -0.90 9.05 1.78
C CYS A 166 -1.84 8.82 0.61
N LEU A 167 -1.34 8.19 -0.46
CA LEU A 167 -2.13 7.85 -1.64
C LEU A 167 -2.28 6.35 -1.75
N ASN A 168 -3.51 5.87 -1.88
CA ASN A 168 -3.84 4.50 -2.23
C ASN A 168 -4.07 4.44 -3.75
N VAL A 169 -3.15 3.81 -4.47
CA VAL A 169 -3.18 3.69 -5.93
C VAL A 169 -3.42 2.24 -6.31
N ASN A 170 -4.48 1.99 -7.06
CA ASN A 170 -4.80 0.67 -7.57
C ASN A 170 -4.82 0.67 -9.10
N PHE A 171 -4.28 -0.39 -9.71
CA PHE A 171 -4.14 -0.56 -11.15
C PHE A 171 -5.02 -1.69 -11.66
N PRO A 172 -5.80 -1.49 -12.74
CA PRO A 172 -6.54 -2.56 -13.37
C PRO A 172 -5.59 -3.53 -14.11
N THR A 173 -5.98 -4.79 -14.23
CA THR A 173 -5.25 -5.82 -15.00
C THR A 173 -5.52 -5.63 -16.50
N LEU A 174 -4.90 -4.61 -17.08
CA LEU A 174 -5.04 -4.22 -18.48
C LEU A 174 -3.68 -3.85 -19.08
N ALA A 175 -3.52 -4.02 -20.39
CA ALA A 175 -2.36 -3.51 -21.11
C ALA A 175 -2.32 -1.97 -21.09
N THR A 176 -1.13 -1.39 -21.23
CA THR A 176 -0.91 0.07 -21.09
C THR A 176 -1.80 0.90 -22.00
N ASP A 177 -2.04 0.46 -23.24
CA ASP A 177 -2.88 1.12 -24.25
C ASP A 177 -4.40 0.96 -24.00
N GLN A 178 -4.80 0.02 -23.16
CA GLN A 178 -6.19 -0.21 -22.77
C GLN A 178 -6.60 0.58 -21.52
N ILE A 179 -5.62 1.04 -20.72
CA ILE A 179 -5.89 1.89 -19.55
C ILE A 179 -6.30 3.30 -20.03
N LYS A 180 -7.51 3.71 -19.66
CA LYS A 180 -8.11 4.98 -20.09
C LYS A 180 -7.51 6.21 -19.43
N GLY A 181 -6.66 6.03 -18.42
CA GLY A 181 -5.97 7.10 -17.70
C GLY A 181 -6.03 6.95 -16.18
N ILE A 182 -5.69 8.03 -15.48
CA ILE A 182 -5.69 8.11 -14.02
C ILE A 182 -6.92 8.88 -13.56
N LYS A 183 -7.61 8.38 -12.52
CA LYS A 183 -8.77 9.02 -11.93
C LYS A 183 -8.58 9.22 -10.43
N LEU A 184 -8.76 10.46 -9.96
CA LEU A 184 -8.88 10.75 -8.53
C LEU A 184 -10.27 10.30 -8.07
N CYS A 185 -10.29 9.52 -7.00
CA CYS A 185 -11.49 8.85 -6.53
C CYS A 185 -11.68 9.06 -5.03
N ARG A 186 -12.89 8.82 -4.57
CA ARG A 186 -13.18 8.50 -3.18
C ARG A 186 -13.20 6.98 -2.99
N GLN A 187 -13.02 6.54 -1.76
CA GLN A 187 -13.17 5.13 -1.38
C GLN A 187 -14.64 4.68 -1.61
N SER A 188 -14.83 3.51 -2.22
CA SER A 188 -16.13 2.84 -2.30
C SER A 188 -16.58 2.31 -0.94
N ARG A 189 -17.90 2.22 -0.74
CA ARG A 189 -18.53 1.64 0.47
C ARG A 189 -18.70 0.12 0.40
N GLY A 190 -18.15 -0.55 -0.60
CA GLY A 190 -18.22 -1.99 -0.72
C GLY A 190 -17.52 -2.73 0.42
N VAL A 191 -17.99 -3.93 0.73
CA VAL A 191 -17.51 -4.81 1.81
C VAL A 191 -17.39 -6.24 1.33
N TRP A 192 -16.64 -7.04 2.07
CA TRP A 192 -16.64 -8.49 1.91
C TRP A 192 -17.81 -9.11 2.69
N ILE A 193 -18.45 -10.14 2.14
CA ILE A 193 -19.54 -10.89 2.77
C ILE A 193 -19.33 -12.39 2.55
N GLU A 194 -19.98 -13.22 3.38
CA GLU A 194 -19.84 -14.68 3.37
C GLU A 194 -18.37 -15.11 3.46
N GLU A 195 -17.66 -14.52 4.44
CA GLU A 195 -16.22 -14.52 4.49
C GLU A 195 -15.59 -15.85 4.92
N PHE A 196 -16.36 -16.84 5.39
CA PHE A 196 -15.81 -18.10 5.87
C PHE A 196 -16.40 -19.31 5.17
N GLU A 197 -15.49 -20.14 4.64
CA GLU A 197 -15.81 -21.46 4.11
C GLU A 197 -15.44 -22.54 5.11
N GLN A 198 -16.44 -23.37 5.49
CA GLN A 198 -16.27 -24.45 6.45
C GLN A 198 -15.74 -25.71 5.76
N HIS A 199 -14.74 -26.34 6.37
CA HIS A 199 -14.16 -27.62 5.95
C HIS A 199 -13.91 -28.54 7.13
N PHE A 200 -13.57 -29.81 6.87
CA PHE A 200 -13.20 -30.79 7.86
C PHE A 200 -11.85 -31.42 7.51
N ASP A 201 -10.99 -31.61 8.51
CA ASP A 201 -9.74 -32.32 8.33
C ASP A 201 -9.98 -33.84 8.28
N PRO A 202 -8.96 -34.68 7.94
CA PRO A 202 -9.10 -36.13 7.92
C PRO A 202 -9.48 -36.79 9.26
N LYS A 203 -9.39 -36.05 10.38
CA LYS A 203 -9.81 -36.51 11.72
C LYS A 203 -11.20 -36.01 12.12
N GLY A 204 -11.92 -35.33 11.21
CA GLY A 204 -13.24 -34.78 11.42
C GLY A 204 -13.25 -33.48 12.23
N ARG A 205 -12.11 -32.81 12.42
CA ARG A 205 -12.06 -31.49 13.07
C ARG A 205 -12.42 -30.41 12.08
N GLU A 206 -13.31 -29.54 12.50
CA GLU A 206 -13.81 -28.42 11.75
C GLU A 206 -12.75 -27.30 11.65
N TYR A 207 -12.59 -26.70 10.44
CA TYR A 207 -11.74 -25.52 10.22
C TYR A 207 -12.37 -24.65 9.14
N TYR A 208 -11.95 -23.37 9.10
CA TYR A 208 -12.52 -22.36 8.23
C TYR A 208 -11.43 -21.66 7.43
N TRP A 209 -11.68 -21.46 6.14
CA TRP A 209 -10.90 -20.55 5.32
C TRP A 209 -11.60 -19.21 5.22
N LEU A 210 -10.81 -18.13 5.33
CA LEU A 210 -11.27 -16.79 5.00
C LEU A 210 -11.33 -16.65 3.48
N GLY A 211 -12.51 -16.42 2.94
CA GLY A 211 -12.80 -16.26 1.52
C GLY A 211 -13.77 -15.12 1.31
N GLY A 212 -14.94 -15.44 0.78
CA GLY A 212 -16.02 -14.49 0.58
C GLY A 212 -15.97 -13.79 -0.77
N HIS A 213 -16.92 -12.92 -0.99
CA HIS A 213 -17.02 -12.13 -2.21
C HIS A 213 -17.28 -10.64 -1.89
N PHE A 214 -16.81 -9.79 -2.79
CA PHE A 214 -17.00 -8.35 -2.66
C PHE A 214 -18.44 -7.97 -2.97
N HIS A 215 -19.07 -7.20 -2.10
CA HIS A 215 -20.41 -6.68 -2.23
C HIS A 215 -20.37 -5.15 -2.27
N ASP A 216 -20.75 -4.58 -3.41
CA ASP A 216 -20.88 -3.13 -3.58
C ASP A 216 -22.11 -2.63 -2.80
N ARG A 217 -21.90 -1.63 -1.93
CA ARG A 217 -22.95 -0.98 -1.12
C ARG A 217 -23.18 0.48 -1.53
N GLU A 218 -22.71 0.86 -2.72
CA GLU A 218 -22.94 2.22 -3.20
C GLU A 218 -24.38 2.43 -3.62
N ASP A 219 -25.02 3.42 -3.02
CA ASP A 219 -26.33 3.91 -3.38
C ASP A 219 -26.19 5.14 -4.30
N GLY A 220 -26.77 5.09 -5.50
CA GLY A 220 -26.74 6.22 -6.44
C GLY A 220 -25.53 6.27 -7.36
N ASP A 221 -25.02 7.47 -7.66
CA ASP A 221 -23.87 7.66 -8.56
C ASP A 221 -22.57 7.21 -7.91
N LYS A 222 -21.98 6.20 -8.50
CA LYS A 222 -20.71 5.60 -8.07
C LYS A 222 -19.51 5.94 -8.97
N THR A 223 -19.69 6.79 -9.96
CA THR A 223 -18.65 7.10 -10.95
C THR A 223 -17.38 7.74 -10.35
N GLU A 224 -17.48 8.26 -9.13
CA GLU A 224 -16.33 8.84 -8.40
C GLU A 224 -15.62 7.84 -7.48
N THR A 225 -16.04 6.58 -7.43
CA THR A 225 -15.42 5.57 -6.54
C THR A 225 -14.22 4.90 -7.19
N ASP A 226 -13.30 4.43 -6.33
CA ASP A 226 -12.14 3.64 -6.73
C ASP A 226 -12.55 2.33 -7.42
N GLN A 227 -13.57 1.66 -6.91
CA GLN A 227 -14.07 0.41 -7.48
C GLN A 227 -14.61 0.64 -8.90
N TRP A 228 -15.44 1.66 -9.11
CA TRP A 228 -15.94 1.99 -10.43
C TRP A 228 -14.82 2.33 -11.41
N ALA A 229 -13.82 3.10 -10.95
CA ALA A 229 -12.69 3.48 -11.80
C ALA A 229 -11.94 2.24 -12.30
N LEU A 230 -11.64 1.28 -11.42
CA LEU A 230 -10.95 0.05 -11.76
C LEU A 230 -11.77 -0.83 -12.73
N GLU A 231 -13.07 -1.02 -12.46
CA GLU A 231 -13.99 -1.77 -13.33
C GLU A 231 -14.13 -1.14 -14.73
N ASN A 232 -13.93 0.17 -14.82
CA ASN A 232 -14.02 0.91 -16.09
C ASN A 232 -12.67 1.18 -16.76
N GLY A 233 -11.58 0.55 -16.29
CA GLY A 233 -10.27 0.58 -16.91
C GLY A 233 -9.45 1.83 -16.62
N TYR A 234 -9.65 2.47 -15.48
CA TYR A 234 -8.84 3.57 -14.98
C TYR A 234 -7.91 3.13 -13.85
N VAL A 235 -6.74 3.72 -13.74
CA VAL A 235 -5.96 3.70 -12.50
C VAL A 235 -6.69 4.56 -11.48
N SER A 236 -7.00 4.01 -10.31
CA SER A 236 -7.63 4.77 -9.23
C SER A 236 -6.60 5.35 -8.27
N ILE A 237 -6.79 6.59 -7.82
CA ILE A 237 -6.02 7.22 -6.74
C ILE A 237 -6.99 7.74 -5.70
N VAL A 238 -6.88 7.22 -4.48
CA VAL A 238 -7.65 7.69 -3.32
C VAL A 238 -6.67 8.29 -2.31
N PRO A 239 -6.77 9.58 -1.96
CA PRO A 239 -6.10 10.11 -0.77
C PRO A 239 -6.66 9.46 0.48
N VAL A 240 -5.80 8.86 1.31
CA VAL A 240 -6.18 8.16 2.54
C VAL A 240 -5.68 8.93 3.74
N GLU A 241 -6.56 9.19 4.69
CA GLU A 241 -6.22 9.80 5.97
C GLU A 241 -6.44 8.79 7.09
N MET A 242 -5.34 8.24 7.63
CA MET A 242 -5.37 7.32 8.77
C MET A 242 -4.79 7.97 10.04
N TYR A 243 -4.41 9.24 9.96
CA TYR A 243 -3.78 9.98 11.06
C TYR A 243 -4.81 10.42 12.11
N ASP A 244 -5.98 10.86 11.68
CA ASP A 244 -7.07 11.25 12.55
C ASP A 244 -8.36 10.52 12.12
N MET A 245 -8.74 9.52 12.89
CA MET A 245 -9.95 8.72 12.67
C MET A 245 -11.17 9.29 13.39
N THR A 246 -11.11 10.53 13.88
CA THR A 246 -12.21 11.16 14.58
C THR A 246 -13.36 11.49 13.62
N SER A 247 -14.56 10.96 13.88
CA SER A 247 -15.78 11.46 13.22
C SER A 247 -16.22 12.76 13.85
N TYR A 248 -15.79 13.90 13.31
CA TYR A 248 -16.10 15.21 13.85
C TYR A 248 -17.60 15.51 13.87
N SER A 249 -18.35 15.07 12.87
CA SER A 249 -19.82 15.22 12.85
C SER A 249 -20.48 14.46 14.00
N THR A 250 -20.04 13.25 14.27
CA THR A 250 -20.53 12.45 15.41
C THR A 250 -20.09 13.06 16.73
N LEU A 251 -18.85 13.55 16.83
CA LEU A 251 -18.33 14.21 18.04
C LEU A 251 -19.20 15.42 18.40
N GLU A 252 -19.53 16.29 17.44
CA GLU A 252 -20.39 17.45 17.69
C GLU A 252 -21.80 17.05 18.13
N LEU A 253 -22.37 16.02 17.51
CA LEU A 253 -23.67 15.49 17.92
C LEU A 253 -23.64 14.98 19.36
N LEU A 254 -22.60 14.23 19.74
CA LEU A 254 -22.48 13.62 21.08
C LEU A 254 -22.24 14.66 22.19
N LYS A 255 -21.62 15.82 21.91
CA LYS A 255 -21.50 16.92 22.89
C LYS A 255 -22.85 17.43 23.42
N GLY A 256 -23.93 17.29 22.64
CA GLY A 256 -25.30 17.61 23.06
C GLY A 256 -26.00 16.52 23.88
N ILE A 257 -25.46 15.30 23.87
CA ILE A 257 -26.08 14.09 24.46
C ILE A 257 -25.38 13.65 25.73
N ILE A 258 -24.04 13.58 25.68
CA ILE A 258 -23.18 13.12 26.77
C ILE A 258 -22.68 14.35 27.54
N LYS A 259 -23.05 14.47 28.81
CA LYS A 259 -22.65 15.55 29.73
C LYS A 259 -21.62 15.07 30.72
#